data_dc6a5c10a403b25fa97f2a01bbecb27d
#
_entry.id   dc6a5c10a403b25fa97f2a01bbecb27d
#
_cell.length_a   1.000
_cell.length_b   1.000
_cell.length_c   1.000
_cell.angle_alpha   90.00
_cell.angle_beta   90.00
_cell.angle_gamma   90.00
#
_symmetry.space_group_name_H-M   'P 1'
#
loop_
_entity.id
_entity.type
_entity.pdbx_description
1 polymer ?
#
loop_
_entity_poly.entity_id
_entity_poly.type
_entity_poly.pdbx_seq_one_letter_code
_entity_poly.pdbx_strand_id
1 'polypeptide(L)'
;PHGFMTIIEPLTNAAMNALLLTGDTKYLELPRSQFDLIWSLRKEESGTTTVPHRRLDSGWADYRQPSARHMIYLWTASMAQEDLDRIKALPFESDRNQIVIPRVSGRDKKSGRNTKHYIGNTLSWFEFIQGKFPDYPTKILQANLELIDSQLHKMRSHTGDPRNWNSYDPATADVEVGLDLRIPGYSIHAWQEFNPIYFEGLSQMLSGSPMHISHGGLQFAKVRYFDGEKKRAGLPDSVAAMVEKVTADEMTVVIVNLNTTEPRTVTIQAGN
;
A
#
# COMPACT_ATOMS: atom_id res chain seq x y z
N PRO A 1 -4.69 19.35 24.33
CA PRO A 1 -4.86 17.93 24.01
C PRO A 1 -5.14 17.84 22.52
N HIS A 2 -4.22 17.23 21.80
CA HIS A 2 -4.38 17.06 20.38
C HIS A 2 -5.25 15.84 20.17
N GLY A 3 -6.52 16.06 19.80
CA GLY A 3 -7.42 15.00 19.39
C GLY A 3 -6.83 14.28 18.19
N PHE A 4 -6.08 13.23 18.44
CA PHE A 4 -5.61 12.34 17.42
C PHE A 4 -6.65 11.27 17.22
N MET A 5 -7.00 11.04 15.95
CA MET A 5 -6.87 9.65 15.51
C MET A 5 -7.52 9.44 14.16
N THR A 6 -6.71 9.13 13.20
CA THR A 6 -7.05 8.22 12.15
C THR A 6 -7.20 6.85 12.81
N ILE A 7 -8.37 6.52 13.23
CA ILE A 7 -8.61 5.43 14.16
C ILE A 7 -8.32 4.07 13.56
N ILE A 8 -8.35 3.92 12.24
CA ILE A 8 -8.32 2.61 11.59
C ILE A 8 -6.90 2.17 11.22
N GLU A 9 -6.03 3.07 10.72
CA GLU A 9 -4.72 2.68 10.16
C GLU A 9 -3.76 1.98 11.14
N PRO A 10 -3.42 2.55 12.31
CA PRO A 10 -2.41 1.94 13.17
C PRO A 10 -2.87 0.63 13.79
N LEU A 11 -4.16 0.49 14.02
CA LEU A 11 -4.72 -0.66 14.71
C LEU A 11 -4.88 -1.86 13.81
N THR A 12 -5.22 -1.63 12.54
CA THR A 12 -5.23 -2.72 11.55
C THR A 12 -3.83 -3.30 11.38
N ASN A 13 -2.80 -2.45 11.27
CA ASN A 13 -1.42 -2.93 11.15
C ASN A 13 -0.96 -3.68 12.41
N ALA A 14 -1.25 -3.17 13.60
CA ALA A 14 -0.89 -3.84 14.85
C ALA A 14 -1.59 -5.19 14.99
N ALA A 15 -2.87 -5.26 14.66
CA ALA A 15 -3.65 -6.49 14.69
C ALA A 15 -3.13 -7.53 13.68
N MET A 16 -2.82 -7.09 12.46
CA MET A 16 -2.26 -7.98 11.43
C MET A 16 -0.87 -8.48 11.80
N ASN A 17 -0.02 -7.64 12.36
CA ASN A 17 1.30 -8.06 12.84
C ASN A 17 1.17 -9.07 13.99
N ALA A 18 0.24 -8.85 14.91
CA ALA A 18 -0.02 -9.79 15.99
C ALA A 18 -0.54 -11.15 15.47
N LEU A 19 -1.46 -11.12 14.49
CA LEU A 19 -1.91 -12.34 13.82
C LEU A 19 -0.75 -13.09 13.15
N LEU A 20 0.09 -12.40 12.38
CA LEU A 20 1.24 -13.01 11.69
C LEU A 20 2.24 -13.65 12.66
N LEU A 21 2.43 -13.05 13.83
CA LEU A 21 3.38 -13.53 14.83
C LEU A 21 2.82 -14.69 15.67
N THR A 22 1.51 -14.74 15.88
CA THR A 22 0.88 -15.68 16.82
C THR A 22 -0.02 -16.72 16.18
N GLY A 23 -0.51 -16.45 14.96
CA GLY A 23 -1.55 -17.24 14.31
C GLY A 23 -2.95 -17.09 14.95
N ASP A 24 -3.13 -16.22 15.94
CA ASP A 24 -4.37 -16.11 16.70
C ASP A 24 -5.29 -15.03 16.11
N THR A 25 -6.39 -15.47 15.52
CA THR A 25 -7.38 -14.61 14.86
C THR A 25 -8.10 -13.63 15.78
N LYS A 26 -8.03 -13.83 17.12
CA LYS A 26 -8.63 -12.91 18.10
C LYS A 26 -8.15 -11.46 17.93
N TYR A 27 -6.93 -11.26 17.42
CA TYR A 27 -6.38 -9.92 17.20
C TYR A 27 -7.13 -9.14 16.13
N LEU A 28 -7.91 -9.80 15.28
CA LEU A 28 -8.73 -9.16 14.26
C LEU A 28 -10.02 -8.54 14.84
N GLU A 29 -10.43 -8.93 16.03
CA GLU A 29 -11.64 -8.41 16.67
C GLU A 29 -11.56 -6.91 16.99
N LEU A 30 -10.37 -6.42 17.32
CA LEU A 30 -10.20 -4.99 17.61
C LEU A 30 -10.48 -4.11 16.39
N PRO A 31 -9.83 -4.30 15.21
CA PRO A 31 -10.14 -3.52 14.01
C PRO A 31 -11.59 -3.73 13.52
N ARG A 32 -12.18 -4.92 13.69
CA ARG A 32 -13.60 -5.16 13.38
C ARG A 32 -14.52 -4.30 14.23
N SER A 33 -14.34 -4.36 15.55
CA SER A 33 -15.13 -3.56 16.49
C SER A 33 -15.02 -2.07 16.25
N GLN A 34 -13.82 -1.60 15.87
CA GLN A 34 -13.61 -0.20 15.56
C GLN A 34 -14.28 0.21 14.26
N PHE A 35 -14.17 -0.62 13.24
CA PHE A 35 -14.88 -0.37 11.99
C PHE A 35 -16.40 -0.31 12.24
N ASP A 36 -16.95 -1.29 12.94
CA ASP A 36 -18.39 -1.37 13.23
C ASP A 36 -18.86 -0.14 14.02
N LEU A 37 -18.05 0.31 15.01
CA LEU A 37 -18.33 1.54 15.76
C LEU A 37 -18.35 2.76 14.83
N ILE A 38 -17.31 2.94 14.01
CA ILE A 38 -17.22 4.09 13.12
C ILE A 38 -18.34 4.07 12.08
N TRP A 39 -18.65 2.89 11.56
CA TRP A 39 -19.75 2.71 10.61
C TRP A 39 -21.11 3.01 11.23
N SER A 40 -21.32 2.67 12.50
CA SER A 40 -22.55 3.03 13.24
C SER A 40 -22.75 4.54 13.42
N LEU A 41 -21.66 5.29 13.38
CA LEU A 41 -21.65 6.77 13.52
C LEU A 41 -21.72 7.51 12.19
N ARG A 42 -21.90 6.79 11.08
CA ARG A 42 -21.98 7.41 9.75
C ARG A 42 -23.11 8.41 9.64
N LYS A 43 -22.93 9.34 8.73
CA LYS A 43 -23.95 10.31 8.32
C LYS A 43 -24.21 10.17 6.83
N GLU A 44 -25.47 10.31 6.48
CA GLU A 44 -25.93 10.34 5.10
C GLU A 44 -26.44 11.73 4.79
N GLU A 45 -25.72 12.47 3.94
CA GLU A 45 -26.08 13.84 3.57
C GLU A 45 -25.98 13.99 2.06
N SER A 46 -27.09 14.36 1.41
CA SER A 46 -27.15 14.59 -0.04
C SER A 46 -26.64 13.40 -0.88
N GLY A 47 -26.92 12.19 -0.45
CA GLY A 47 -26.48 10.95 -1.13
C GLY A 47 -25.01 10.59 -0.90
N THR A 48 -24.35 11.29 0.00
CA THR A 48 -22.96 11.01 0.36
C THR A 48 -22.88 10.43 1.76
N THR A 49 -22.26 9.27 1.91
CA THR A 49 -21.97 8.66 3.21
C THR A 49 -20.65 9.23 3.74
N THR A 50 -20.64 9.67 4.98
CA THR A 50 -19.43 10.09 5.68
C THR A 50 -19.33 9.42 7.04
N VAL A 51 -18.09 9.21 7.49
CA VAL A 51 -17.76 8.63 8.81
C VAL A 51 -16.82 9.55 9.58
N PRO A 52 -16.85 9.54 10.92
CA PRO A 52 -15.95 10.37 11.70
C PRO A 52 -14.51 9.89 11.56
N HIS A 53 -13.60 10.85 11.39
CA HIS A 53 -12.17 10.59 11.23
C HIS A 53 -11.38 10.92 12.51
N ARG A 54 -11.95 11.69 13.42
CA ARG A 54 -11.31 12.11 14.67
C ARG A 54 -12.26 12.03 15.86
N ARG A 55 -11.68 11.74 17.02
CA ARG A 55 -12.34 11.89 18.31
C ARG A 55 -11.69 13.05 19.05
N LEU A 56 -12.45 14.11 19.28
CA LEU A 56 -12.07 15.29 20.07
C LEU A 56 -12.76 15.24 21.45
N ASP A 57 -12.36 16.12 22.36
CA ASP A 57 -13.04 16.27 23.65
C ASP A 57 -14.52 16.65 23.47
N SER A 58 -14.81 17.42 22.42
CA SER A 58 -16.16 17.81 22.03
C SER A 58 -17.00 16.72 21.36
N GLY A 59 -16.42 15.55 21.06
CA GLY A 59 -17.11 14.48 20.39
C GLY A 59 -16.43 14.00 19.10
N TRP A 60 -17.20 13.29 18.29
CA TRP A 60 -16.76 12.82 16.98
C TRP A 60 -16.75 13.95 15.95
N ALA A 61 -15.69 14.07 15.18
CA ALA A 61 -15.45 15.19 14.28
C ALA A 61 -14.73 14.74 12.98
N ASP A 62 -14.58 15.71 12.05
CA ASP A 62 -13.86 15.53 10.78
C ASP A 62 -14.45 14.38 9.97
N TYR A 63 -15.73 14.52 9.62
CA TYR A 63 -16.46 13.51 8.84
C TYR A 63 -15.95 13.51 7.40
N ARG A 64 -15.61 12.33 6.88
CA ARG A 64 -15.07 12.10 5.54
C ARG A 64 -15.69 10.85 4.91
N GLN A 65 -15.56 10.73 3.61
CA GLN A 65 -15.94 9.49 2.93
C GLN A 65 -15.12 8.32 3.50
N PRO A 66 -15.77 7.17 3.78
CA PRO A 66 -15.10 5.99 4.28
C PRO A 66 -14.13 5.43 3.24
N SER A 67 -13.00 4.90 3.69
CA SER A 67 -12.05 4.21 2.84
C SER A 67 -12.13 2.70 3.06
N ALA A 68 -12.33 1.94 1.99
CA ALA A 68 -12.33 0.48 2.05
C ALA A 68 -10.92 -0.10 2.24
N ARG A 69 -9.86 0.69 2.08
CA ARG A 69 -8.47 0.21 2.09
C ARG A 69 -8.16 -0.68 3.29
N HIS A 70 -8.47 -0.20 4.49
CA HIS A 70 -8.15 -0.93 5.73
C HIS A 70 -8.98 -2.20 5.89
N MET A 71 -10.21 -2.17 5.40
CA MET A 71 -11.05 -3.37 5.42
C MET A 71 -10.59 -4.42 4.40
N ILE A 72 -10.01 -3.99 3.28
CA ILE A 72 -9.36 -4.89 2.32
C ILE A 72 -8.15 -5.57 2.95
N TYR A 73 -7.32 -4.83 3.72
CA TYR A 73 -6.23 -5.44 4.49
C TYR A 73 -6.73 -6.47 5.49
N LEU A 74 -7.74 -6.10 6.27
CA LEU A 74 -8.33 -6.99 7.27
C LEU A 74 -8.87 -8.25 6.60
N TRP A 75 -9.66 -8.12 5.55
CA TRP A 75 -10.19 -9.24 4.80
C TRP A 75 -9.08 -10.12 4.21
N THR A 76 -8.04 -9.52 3.66
CA THR A 76 -6.90 -10.29 3.13
C THR A 76 -6.24 -11.14 4.21
N ALA A 77 -6.20 -10.67 5.44
CA ALA A 77 -5.67 -11.43 6.57
C ALA A 77 -6.63 -12.53 7.04
N SER A 78 -7.91 -12.22 7.15
CA SER A 78 -8.92 -13.13 7.69
C SER A 78 -9.49 -14.10 6.67
N MET A 79 -9.62 -13.68 5.40
CA MET A 79 -10.43 -14.30 4.35
C MET A 79 -11.88 -14.57 4.75
N ALA A 80 -12.36 -13.94 5.82
CA ALA A 80 -13.68 -14.14 6.36
C ALA A 80 -14.76 -13.44 5.54
N GLN A 81 -15.89 -14.11 5.33
CA GLN A 81 -17.02 -13.56 4.60
C GLN A 81 -17.55 -12.27 5.24
N GLU A 82 -17.59 -12.22 6.56
CA GLU A 82 -18.03 -11.03 7.31
C GLU A 82 -17.20 -9.77 7.02
N ASP A 83 -15.88 -9.93 6.81
CA ASP A 83 -15.00 -8.81 6.47
C ASP A 83 -15.18 -8.41 5.00
N LEU A 84 -15.46 -9.37 4.12
CA LEU A 84 -15.84 -9.08 2.73
C LEU A 84 -17.17 -8.30 2.67
N ASP A 85 -18.14 -8.65 3.50
CA ASP A 85 -19.43 -7.98 3.56
C ASP A 85 -19.28 -6.54 4.08
N ARG A 86 -18.38 -6.30 5.04
CA ARG A 86 -18.01 -4.93 5.46
C ARG A 86 -17.45 -4.10 4.30
N ILE A 87 -16.60 -4.68 3.45
CA ILE A 87 -16.08 -4.00 2.26
C ILE A 87 -17.23 -3.65 1.30
N LYS A 88 -18.11 -4.62 1.02
CA LYS A 88 -19.23 -4.42 0.09
C LYS A 88 -20.26 -3.39 0.57
N ALA A 89 -20.35 -3.17 1.88
CA ALA A 89 -21.23 -2.16 2.45
C ALA A 89 -20.71 -0.72 2.28
N LEU A 90 -19.43 -0.56 1.95
CA LEU A 90 -18.81 0.75 1.79
C LEU A 90 -19.07 1.33 0.41
N PRO A 91 -19.48 2.61 0.32
CA PRO A 91 -19.57 3.31 -0.96
C PRO A 91 -18.15 3.70 -1.40
N PHE A 92 -17.53 2.89 -2.21
CA PHE A 92 -16.25 3.25 -2.82
C PHE A 92 -16.24 2.92 -4.32
N GLU A 93 -15.55 3.75 -5.04
CA GLU A 93 -15.14 3.49 -6.42
C GLU A 93 -13.63 3.55 -6.51
N SER A 94 -13.04 2.63 -7.28
CA SER A 94 -11.62 2.71 -7.56
C SER A 94 -11.37 3.69 -8.71
N ASP A 95 -10.43 4.60 -8.53
CA ASP A 95 -9.91 5.38 -9.66
C ASP A 95 -8.96 4.50 -10.47
N ARG A 96 -9.50 3.81 -11.46
CA ARG A 96 -8.76 2.88 -12.33
C ARG A 96 -7.72 3.56 -13.21
N ASN A 97 -7.71 4.88 -13.27
CA ASN A 97 -6.72 5.65 -14.00
C ASN A 97 -5.58 6.12 -13.09
N GLN A 98 -5.79 6.11 -11.78
CA GLN A 98 -4.82 6.56 -10.80
C GLN A 98 -4.11 5.38 -10.13
N ILE A 99 -3.23 4.73 -10.84
CA ILE A 99 -2.41 3.63 -10.31
C ILE A 99 -1.24 4.15 -9.48
N VAL A 100 -0.64 5.26 -9.87
CA VAL A 100 0.36 5.98 -9.08
C VAL A 100 -0.36 7.04 -8.27
N ILE A 101 -0.29 6.93 -6.96
CA ILE A 101 -0.89 7.93 -6.05
C ILE A 101 0.25 8.82 -5.53
N PRO A 102 0.40 10.04 -6.06
CA PRO A 102 1.35 10.99 -5.52
C PRO A 102 0.89 11.42 -4.12
N ARG A 103 1.76 11.29 -3.15
CA ARG A 103 1.51 11.83 -1.82
C ARG A 103 2.20 13.18 -1.70
N VAL A 104 1.41 14.23 -1.68
CA VAL A 104 1.87 15.59 -1.37
C VAL A 104 1.75 15.79 0.13
N SER A 105 2.83 16.20 0.81
CA SER A 105 2.70 16.64 2.20
C SER A 105 1.77 17.85 2.25
N GLY A 106 0.93 17.94 3.28
CA GLY A 106 -0.16 18.92 3.32
C GLY A 106 0.26 20.40 3.23
N ARG A 107 1.53 20.71 3.46
CA ARG A 107 2.10 22.06 3.37
C ARG A 107 2.67 22.39 1.98
N ASP A 108 2.88 21.41 1.14
CA ASP A 108 3.65 21.60 -0.09
C ASP A 108 2.80 21.72 -1.36
N LYS A 109 1.52 22.03 -1.21
CA LYS A 109 0.62 22.28 -2.34
C LYS A 109 1.08 23.43 -3.26
N LYS A 110 1.93 24.33 -2.76
CA LYS A 110 2.43 25.49 -3.53
C LYS A 110 3.71 25.15 -4.30
N SER A 111 4.56 24.29 -3.80
CA SER A 111 5.85 23.96 -4.44
C SER A 111 5.77 22.80 -5.42
N GLY A 112 4.66 22.03 -5.41
CA GLY A 112 4.52 20.85 -6.27
C GLY A 112 5.52 19.73 -5.93
N ARG A 113 6.18 19.78 -4.78
CA ARG A 113 7.16 18.78 -4.35
C ARG A 113 6.45 17.52 -3.86
N ASN A 114 6.39 16.54 -4.71
CA ASN A 114 5.93 15.21 -4.35
C ASN A 114 7.08 14.45 -3.71
N THR A 115 7.00 14.21 -2.42
CA THR A 115 8.06 13.52 -1.69
C THR A 115 7.85 12.02 -1.61
N LYS A 116 6.65 11.55 -1.87
CA LYS A 116 6.31 10.12 -1.80
C LYS A 116 5.34 9.75 -2.90
N HIS A 117 5.65 8.67 -3.58
CA HIS A 117 4.74 8.03 -4.52
C HIS A 117 4.41 6.64 -4.01
N TYR A 118 3.18 6.21 -4.24
CA TYR A 118 2.76 4.82 -4.07
C TYR A 118 2.43 4.28 -5.43
N ILE A 119 2.98 3.13 -5.75
CA ILE A 119 2.56 2.36 -6.92
C ILE A 119 1.66 1.26 -6.41
N GLY A 120 0.49 1.21 -6.96
CA GLY A 120 -0.54 0.27 -6.57
C GLY A 120 -1.70 0.98 -5.89
N ASN A 121 -2.87 0.61 -6.32
CA ASN A 121 -4.12 1.08 -5.74
C ASN A 121 -4.81 -0.13 -5.10
N THR A 122 -4.93 -0.12 -3.79
CA THR A 122 -5.56 -1.22 -3.04
C THR A 122 -6.98 -1.52 -3.52
N LEU A 123 -7.74 -0.49 -3.88
CA LEU A 123 -9.11 -0.64 -4.36
C LEU A 123 -9.13 -1.27 -5.75
N SER A 124 -8.30 -0.79 -6.67
CA SER A 124 -8.20 -1.34 -8.01
C SER A 124 -7.64 -2.77 -8.00
N TRP A 125 -6.68 -3.06 -7.12
CA TRP A 125 -6.19 -4.42 -6.91
C TRP A 125 -7.32 -5.34 -6.40
N PHE A 126 -8.11 -4.88 -5.43
CA PHE A 126 -9.24 -5.65 -4.92
C PHE A 126 -10.27 -5.95 -6.02
N GLU A 127 -10.61 -4.97 -6.85
CA GLU A 127 -11.49 -5.18 -8.00
C GLU A 127 -10.90 -6.19 -8.99
N PHE A 128 -9.58 -6.13 -9.22
CA PHE A 128 -8.90 -7.07 -10.10
C PHE A 128 -9.04 -8.51 -9.60
N ILE A 129 -8.70 -8.78 -8.33
CA ILE A 129 -8.80 -10.14 -7.78
C ILE A 129 -10.24 -10.65 -7.64
N GLN A 130 -11.24 -9.74 -7.72
CA GLN A 130 -12.66 -10.05 -7.81
C GLN A 130 -13.14 -10.18 -9.26
N GLY A 131 -12.25 -10.12 -10.24
CA GLY A 131 -12.55 -10.27 -11.67
C GLY A 131 -13.16 -9.05 -12.34
N LYS A 132 -13.14 -7.87 -11.73
CA LYS A 132 -13.78 -6.66 -12.25
C LYS A 132 -12.87 -5.72 -13.04
N PHE A 133 -11.56 -5.82 -12.87
CA PHE A 133 -10.58 -4.91 -13.48
C PHE A 133 -9.43 -5.70 -14.12
N PRO A 134 -9.65 -6.38 -15.25
CA PRO A 134 -8.67 -7.27 -15.87
C PRO A 134 -7.39 -6.56 -16.33
N ASP A 135 -7.45 -5.26 -16.64
CA ASP A 135 -6.29 -4.49 -17.12
C ASP A 135 -5.34 -4.03 -15.99
N TYR A 136 -5.68 -4.29 -14.73
CA TYR A 136 -4.89 -3.83 -13.60
C TYR A 136 -3.42 -4.27 -13.66
N PRO A 137 -3.08 -5.54 -13.97
CA PRO A 137 -1.69 -5.99 -14.06
C PRO A 137 -0.86 -5.18 -15.04
N THR A 138 -1.39 -4.92 -16.23
CA THR A 138 -0.70 -4.14 -17.26
C THR A 138 -0.49 -2.71 -16.81
N LYS A 139 -1.51 -2.08 -16.26
CA LYS A 139 -1.45 -0.69 -15.79
C LYS A 139 -0.48 -0.51 -14.63
N ILE A 140 -0.44 -1.43 -13.67
CA ILE A 140 0.47 -1.32 -12.53
C ILE A 140 1.93 -1.54 -12.92
N LEU A 141 2.20 -2.48 -13.83
CA LEU A 141 3.54 -2.72 -14.35
C LEU A 141 4.04 -1.54 -15.16
N GLN A 142 3.21 -0.99 -16.04
CA GLN A 142 3.54 0.20 -16.81
C GLN A 142 3.84 1.39 -15.90
N ALA A 143 2.97 1.70 -14.94
CA ALA A 143 3.17 2.79 -14.00
C ALA A 143 4.45 2.60 -13.16
N ASN A 144 4.77 1.35 -12.79
CA ASN A 144 6.00 1.03 -12.06
C ASN A 144 7.25 1.34 -12.91
N LEU A 145 7.26 0.93 -14.16
CA LEU A 145 8.38 1.18 -15.08
C LEU A 145 8.54 2.68 -15.40
N GLU A 146 7.45 3.36 -15.67
CA GLU A 146 7.46 4.82 -15.92
C GLU A 146 8.01 5.60 -14.73
N LEU A 147 7.63 5.23 -13.52
CA LEU A 147 8.12 5.91 -12.32
C LEU A 147 9.60 5.61 -12.08
N ILE A 148 10.05 4.37 -12.25
CA ILE A 148 11.47 4.00 -12.16
C ILE A 148 12.30 4.79 -13.18
N ASP A 149 11.86 4.84 -14.44
CA ASP A 149 12.56 5.57 -15.50
C ASP A 149 12.64 7.07 -15.20
N SER A 150 11.52 7.65 -14.78
CA SER A 150 11.46 9.05 -14.35
C SER A 150 12.44 9.36 -13.22
N GLN A 151 12.54 8.50 -12.21
CA GLN A 151 13.48 8.70 -11.11
C GLN A 151 14.94 8.49 -11.53
N LEU A 152 15.22 7.51 -12.38
CA LEU A 152 16.57 7.32 -12.95
C LEU A 152 16.99 8.51 -13.80
N HIS A 153 16.07 9.06 -14.61
CA HIS A 153 16.33 10.27 -15.38
C HIS A 153 16.65 11.46 -14.46
N LYS A 154 15.85 11.65 -13.42
CA LYS A 154 16.07 12.70 -12.42
C LYS A 154 17.44 12.56 -11.72
N MET A 155 17.82 11.33 -11.33
CA MET A 155 19.14 11.06 -10.76
C MET A 155 20.27 11.39 -11.72
N ARG A 156 20.18 10.98 -12.99
CA ARG A 156 21.21 11.20 -14.01
C ARG A 156 21.34 12.67 -14.41
N SER A 157 20.26 13.40 -14.44
CA SER A 157 20.24 14.83 -14.79
C SER A 157 20.62 15.75 -13.63
N HIS A 158 20.73 15.21 -12.42
CA HIS A 158 21.10 16.00 -11.26
C HIS A 158 22.58 16.35 -11.27
N THR A 159 22.91 17.63 -11.35
CA THR A 159 24.28 18.15 -11.44
C THR A 159 24.81 18.74 -10.12
N GLY A 160 23.96 18.77 -9.09
CA GLY A 160 24.32 19.33 -7.78
C GLY A 160 25.25 18.43 -6.98
N ASP A 161 26.10 19.03 -6.17
CA ASP A 161 26.89 18.30 -5.17
C ASP A 161 25.97 17.60 -4.19
N PRO A 162 26.06 16.26 -3.99
CA PRO A 162 25.26 15.54 -3.02
C PRO A 162 25.32 16.10 -1.60
N ARG A 163 26.42 16.74 -1.24
CA ARG A 163 26.59 17.40 0.05
C ARG A 163 25.71 18.64 0.21
N ASN A 164 25.27 19.20 -0.90
CA ASN A 164 24.41 20.38 -0.96
C ASN A 164 22.99 20.03 -1.40
N TRP A 165 22.61 18.76 -1.42
CA TRP A 165 21.25 18.33 -1.74
C TRP A 165 20.28 18.80 -0.65
N ASN A 166 20.07 20.08 -0.63
CA ASN A 166 18.97 20.68 0.08
C ASN A 166 17.76 20.69 -0.86
N SER A 167 17.04 19.62 -0.88
CA SER A 167 15.65 19.65 -1.35
C SER A 167 14.74 20.40 -0.37
N TYR A 168 15.31 20.83 0.74
CA TYR A 168 14.67 21.58 1.79
C TYR A 168 15.03 23.07 1.63
N ASP A 169 14.06 23.86 1.26
CA ASP A 169 14.12 25.29 1.44
C ASP A 169 13.94 25.57 2.96
N PRO A 170 14.94 26.17 3.63
CA PRO A 170 14.85 26.50 5.05
C PRO A 170 13.63 27.37 5.40
N ALA A 171 13.11 28.13 4.45
CA ALA A 171 11.93 28.96 4.62
C ALA A 171 10.62 28.14 4.62
N THR A 172 10.63 26.93 4.07
CA THR A 172 9.49 26.03 4.01
C THR A 172 9.69 24.78 4.87
N ALA A 173 10.82 24.66 5.55
CA ALA A 173 11.14 23.55 6.41
C ALA A 173 10.14 23.39 7.55
N ASP A 174 9.69 22.18 7.75
CA ASP A 174 8.79 21.86 8.87
C ASP A 174 9.59 21.82 10.17
N VAL A 175 9.56 22.91 10.90
CA VAL A 175 10.25 23.08 12.19
C VAL A 175 9.79 22.03 13.22
N GLU A 176 8.61 21.41 12.99
CA GLU A 176 8.04 20.37 13.86
C GLU A 176 8.82 19.06 13.83
N VAL A 177 9.68 18.84 12.84
CA VAL A 177 10.41 17.57 12.67
C VAL A 177 11.75 17.57 13.40
N GLY A 178 12.17 18.68 14.00
CA GLY A 178 13.41 18.76 14.77
C GLY A 178 14.70 18.52 13.97
N LEU A 179 14.64 18.60 12.65
CA LEU A 179 15.80 18.44 11.78
C LEU A 179 16.63 19.73 11.80
N ASP A 180 17.92 19.62 12.12
CA ASP A 180 18.85 20.74 11.98
C ASP A 180 19.19 20.95 10.50
N LEU A 181 18.44 21.81 9.85
CA LEU A 181 18.58 22.13 8.43
C LEU A 181 19.85 22.91 8.10
N ARG A 182 20.63 23.28 9.12
CA ARG A 182 21.93 23.93 8.96
C ARG A 182 23.04 22.95 8.63
N ILE A 183 22.77 21.63 8.69
CA ILE A 183 23.75 20.60 8.32
C ILE A 183 23.67 20.38 6.81
N PRO A 184 24.66 20.82 6.01
CA PRO A 184 24.67 20.61 4.57
C PRO A 184 24.65 19.13 4.22
N GLY A 185 23.85 18.77 3.21
CA GLY A 185 23.80 17.39 2.68
C GLY A 185 23.00 16.40 3.49
N TYR A 186 22.45 16.79 4.62
CA TYR A 186 21.60 15.91 5.42
C TYR A 186 20.12 16.18 5.17
N SER A 187 19.57 15.53 4.16
CA SER A 187 18.13 15.48 3.97
C SER A 187 17.68 14.05 3.71
N ILE A 188 16.96 13.48 4.67
CA ILE A 188 16.27 12.20 4.49
C ILE A 188 15.31 12.23 3.31
N HIS A 189 14.83 13.42 2.94
CA HIS A 189 13.93 13.62 1.80
C HIS A 189 14.64 13.48 0.45
N ALA A 190 15.96 13.72 0.38
CA ALA A 190 16.72 13.48 -0.84
C ALA A 190 16.64 12.00 -1.26
N TRP A 191 16.70 11.08 -0.33
CA TRP A 191 16.48 9.66 -0.60
C TRP A 191 15.10 9.36 -1.17
N GLN A 192 14.08 10.03 -0.67
CA GLN A 192 12.71 9.86 -1.16
C GLN A 192 12.51 10.46 -2.56
N GLU A 193 13.19 11.58 -2.84
CA GLU A 193 13.08 12.25 -4.13
C GLU A 193 13.84 11.54 -5.26
N PHE A 194 14.93 10.87 -4.94
CA PHE A 194 15.80 10.24 -5.93
C PHE A 194 15.76 8.71 -5.91
N ASN A 195 15.02 8.11 -4.99
CA ASN A 195 14.94 6.66 -4.91
C ASN A 195 14.21 6.07 -6.14
N PRO A 196 14.88 5.26 -6.97
CA PRO A 196 14.24 4.59 -8.10
C PRO A 196 13.64 3.23 -7.74
N ILE A 197 13.72 2.82 -6.48
CA ILE A 197 13.26 1.50 -6.06
C ILE A 197 11.77 1.57 -5.73
N TYR A 198 10.97 1.18 -6.69
CA TYR A 198 9.52 1.03 -6.57
C TYR A 198 9.14 -0.40 -6.93
N PHE A 199 8.65 -1.15 -5.96
CA PHE A 199 8.30 -2.56 -6.13
C PHE A 199 6.93 -2.92 -5.52
N GLU A 200 6.22 -1.94 -5.01
CA GLU A 200 4.95 -2.17 -4.30
C GLU A 200 3.92 -2.87 -5.21
N GLY A 201 3.76 -2.38 -6.43
CA GLY A 201 2.85 -2.99 -7.39
C GLY A 201 3.26 -4.40 -7.80
N LEU A 202 4.57 -4.61 -8.02
CA LEU A 202 5.10 -5.93 -8.33
C LEU A 202 4.89 -6.91 -7.19
N SER A 203 5.16 -6.48 -5.96
CA SER A 203 4.96 -7.33 -4.78
C SER A 203 3.50 -7.64 -4.55
N GLN A 204 2.60 -6.68 -4.77
CA GLN A 204 1.16 -6.87 -4.70
C GLN A 204 0.70 -7.95 -5.68
N MET A 205 1.12 -7.86 -6.94
CA MET A 205 0.77 -8.83 -7.96
C MET A 205 1.37 -10.21 -7.69
N LEU A 206 2.62 -10.24 -7.24
CA LEU A 206 3.35 -11.47 -6.99
C LEU A 206 2.84 -12.23 -5.76
N SER A 207 2.49 -11.51 -4.71
CA SER A 207 2.13 -12.10 -3.42
C SER A 207 0.63 -12.31 -3.20
N GLY A 208 -0.21 -11.75 -4.05
CA GLY A 208 -1.67 -11.80 -3.88
C GLY A 208 -2.17 -11.07 -2.63
N SER A 209 -1.48 -10.00 -2.25
CA SER A 209 -1.78 -9.24 -1.04
C SER A 209 -1.69 -7.74 -1.31
N PRO A 210 -2.59 -6.93 -0.77
CA PRO A 210 -2.45 -5.49 -0.85
C PRO A 210 -1.22 -5.06 -0.06
N MET A 211 -0.32 -4.32 -0.69
CA MET A 211 0.86 -3.82 0.00
C MET A 211 0.62 -2.46 0.65
N HIS A 212 1.04 -2.34 1.90
CA HIS A 212 1.06 -1.08 2.60
C HIS A 212 2.36 -0.90 3.40
N ILE A 213 3.45 -0.67 2.71
CA ILE A 213 4.78 -0.56 3.32
C ILE A 213 4.95 0.74 4.09
N SER A 214 4.29 1.82 3.68
CA SER A 214 4.58 3.18 4.16
C SER A 214 4.35 3.42 5.65
N HIS A 215 3.67 2.51 6.34
CA HIS A 215 3.36 2.63 7.77
C HIS A 215 3.87 1.45 8.60
N GLY A 216 4.84 0.71 8.08
CA GLY A 216 5.47 -0.39 8.82
C GLY A 216 4.62 -1.65 8.97
N GLY A 217 3.56 -1.79 8.17
CA GLY A 217 2.78 -3.02 8.12
C GLY A 217 3.58 -4.15 7.47
N LEU A 218 3.52 -5.34 8.04
CA LEU A 218 4.06 -6.54 7.41
C LEU A 218 3.15 -6.96 6.25
N GLN A 219 3.76 -7.44 5.18
CA GLN A 219 3.02 -7.96 4.05
C GLN A 219 2.42 -9.33 4.39
N PHE A 220 1.11 -9.45 4.24
CA PHE A 220 0.40 -10.72 4.39
C PHE A 220 0.35 -11.44 3.05
N ALA A 221 1.50 -12.05 2.66
CA ALA A 221 1.61 -12.74 1.38
C ALA A 221 0.75 -14.02 1.35
N LYS A 222 -0.12 -14.13 0.37
CA LYS A 222 -0.93 -15.34 0.12
C LYS A 222 -0.14 -16.42 -0.61
N VAL A 223 0.89 -16.00 -1.33
CA VAL A 223 1.78 -16.89 -2.08
C VAL A 223 3.23 -16.53 -1.83
N ARG A 224 4.05 -17.55 -1.67
CA ARG A 224 5.52 -17.44 -1.63
C ARG A 224 6.14 -18.36 -2.64
N TYR A 225 7.27 -17.95 -3.19
CA TYR A 225 8.00 -18.70 -4.21
C TYR A 225 9.41 -19.01 -3.72
N PHE A 226 9.93 -20.14 -4.14
CA PHE A 226 11.30 -20.56 -3.83
C PHE A 226 11.95 -21.12 -5.09
N ASP A 227 13.12 -20.62 -5.38
CA ASP A 227 14.00 -21.13 -6.43
C ASP A 227 14.65 -22.42 -5.94
N GLY A 228 14.23 -23.55 -6.52
CA GLY A 228 14.73 -24.86 -6.13
C GLY A 228 16.18 -25.11 -6.58
N GLU A 229 16.63 -24.44 -7.62
CA GLU A 229 18.00 -24.58 -8.16
C GLU A 229 19.01 -23.80 -7.30
N LYS A 230 18.71 -22.53 -7.02
CA LYS A 230 19.57 -21.65 -6.22
C LYS A 230 19.31 -21.77 -4.71
N LYS A 231 18.35 -22.59 -4.30
CA LYS A 231 17.94 -22.78 -2.88
C LYS A 231 17.71 -21.48 -2.12
N ARG A 232 16.98 -20.55 -2.73
CA ARG A 232 16.69 -19.24 -2.17
C ARG A 232 15.20 -18.87 -2.28
N ALA A 233 14.75 -17.91 -1.47
CA ALA A 233 13.44 -17.30 -1.62
C ALA A 233 13.37 -16.49 -2.92
N GLY A 234 12.17 -16.44 -3.51
CA GLY A 234 11.86 -15.73 -4.74
C GLY A 234 11.76 -16.66 -5.95
N LEU A 235 11.44 -16.07 -7.09
CA LEU A 235 11.34 -16.78 -8.36
C LEU A 235 12.74 -17.10 -8.94
N PRO A 236 12.88 -18.21 -9.69
CA PRO A 236 14.06 -18.43 -10.53
C PRO A 236 14.23 -17.35 -11.58
N ASP A 237 15.45 -17.23 -12.09
CA ASP A 237 15.72 -16.34 -13.22
C ASP A 237 14.83 -16.71 -14.42
N SER A 238 14.35 -15.71 -15.12
CA SER A 238 13.46 -15.86 -16.27
C SER A 238 12.09 -16.49 -15.96
N VAL A 239 11.67 -16.53 -14.71
CA VAL A 239 10.31 -16.91 -14.34
C VAL A 239 9.55 -15.69 -13.86
N ALA A 240 8.36 -15.50 -14.41
CA ALA A 240 7.41 -14.52 -13.94
C ALA A 240 6.19 -15.19 -13.33
N ALA A 241 5.59 -14.58 -12.32
CA ALA A 241 4.36 -15.06 -11.71
C ALA A 241 3.44 -13.91 -11.32
N MET A 242 2.14 -14.19 -11.31
CA MET A 242 1.10 -13.24 -10.95
C MET A 242 -0.03 -13.98 -10.27
N VAL A 243 -0.52 -13.43 -9.16
CA VAL A 243 -1.75 -13.90 -8.52
C VAL A 243 -2.93 -13.18 -9.17
N GLU A 244 -3.78 -13.94 -9.83
CA GLU A 244 -4.92 -13.42 -10.60
C GLU A 244 -6.21 -13.41 -9.79
N LYS A 245 -6.38 -14.39 -8.89
CA LYS A 245 -7.60 -14.55 -8.08
C LYS A 245 -7.26 -15.00 -6.67
N VAL A 246 -7.96 -14.46 -5.71
CA VAL A 246 -7.89 -14.88 -4.29
C VAL A 246 -9.30 -14.95 -3.73
N THR A 247 -9.65 -16.10 -3.19
CA THR A 247 -10.88 -16.34 -2.41
C THR A 247 -10.52 -17.02 -1.09
N ALA A 248 -11.51 -17.32 -0.26
CA ALA A 248 -11.28 -18.07 0.98
C ALA A 248 -10.68 -19.46 0.74
N ASP A 249 -11.07 -20.11 -0.35
CA ASP A 249 -10.79 -21.53 -0.61
C ASP A 249 -9.87 -21.75 -1.81
N GLU A 250 -9.66 -20.73 -2.65
CA GLU A 250 -8.97 -20.86 -3.92
C GLU A 250 -8.06 -19.67 -4.20
N MET A 251 -6.93 -19.97 -4.83
CA MET A 251 -6.04 -18.97 -5.40
C MET A 251 -5.59 -19.40 -6.79
N THR A 252 -5.70 -18.49 -7.75
CA THR A 252 -5.20 -18.71 -9.11
C THR A 252 -3.88 -17.97 -9.29
N VAL A 253 -2.84 -18.71 -9.71
CA VAL A 253 -1.52 -18.16 -10.00
C VAL A 253 -1.17 -18.44 -11.45
N VAL A 254 -0.84 -17.40 -12.19
CA VAL A 254 -0.28 -17.50 -13.55
C VAL A 254 1.23 -17.50 -13.44
N ILE A 255 1.88 -18.48 -14.04
CA ILE A 255 3.34 -18.61 -14.05
C ILE A 255 3.82 -18.78 -15.47
N VAL A 256 4.87 -18.06 -15.84
CA VAL A 256 5.47 -18.08 -17.16
C VAL A 256 6.96 -18.28 -17.05
N ASN A 257 7.48 -19.31 -17.73
CA ASN A 257 8.91 -19.45 -17.96
C ASN A 257 9.28 -18.69 -19.25
N LEU A 258 10.04 -17.62 -19.10
CA LEU A 258 10.53 -16.79 -20.21
C LEU A 258 11.79 -17.37 -20.88
N ASN A 259 12.38 -18.39 -20.30
CA ASN A 259 13.47 -19.14 -20.93
C ASN A 259 12.88 -20.18 -21.90
N THR A 260 13.21 -20.05 -23.17
CA THR A 260 12.65 -20.91 -24.22
C THR A 260 13.32 -22.26 -24.32
N THR A 261 14.47 -22.47 -23.72
CA THR A 261 15.31 -23.66 -23.91
C THR A 261 15.51 -24.47 -22.63
N GLU A 262 15.39 -23.84 -21.46
CA GLU A 262 15.69 -24.51 -20.19
C GLU A 262 14.46 -24.56 -19.28
N PRO A 263 14.15 -25.69 -18.67
CA PRO A 263 13.14 -25.80 -17.63
C PRO A 263 13.59 -25.06 -16.36
N ARG A 264 12.62 -24.68 -15.53
CA ARG A 264 12.86 -24.07 -14.21
C ARG A 264 12.04 -24.79 -13.15
N THR A 265 12.63 -24.95 -11.98
CA THR A 265 11.95 -25.56 -10.84
C THR A 265 11.56 -24.48 -9.85
N VAL A 266 10.26 -24.35 -9.59
CA VAL A 266 9.69 -23.39 -8.63
C VAL A 266 8.92 -24.16 -7.58
N THR A 267 9.24 -23.94 -6.31
CA THR A 267 8.36 -24.36 -5.21
C THR A 267 7.42 -23.22 -4.87
N ILE A 268 6.14 -23.52 -4.86
CA ILE A 268 5.08 -22.57 -4.53
C ILE A 268 4.48 -22.96 -3.21
N GLN A 269 4.48 -22.03 -2.26
CA GLN A 269 3.80 -22.18 -1.00
C GLN A 269 2.61 -21.23 -1.00
N ALA A 270 1.40 -21.79 -1.01
CA ALA A 270 0.16 -21.07 -0.82
C ALA A 270 -0.34 -21.27 0.60
N GLY A 271 -1.07 -20.31 1.12
CA GLY A 271 -1.72 -20.38 2.41
C GLY A 271 -1.56 -19.13 3.26
N ASN A 272 -2.24 -19.16 4.38
CA ASN A 272 -2.18 -18.12 5.41
C ASN A 272 -0.98 -18.32 6.31
#